data_02f74cf327836c5696f43896a453d080
#
_entry.id   02f74cf327836c5696f43896a453d080
#
_cell.length_a   1.000
_cell.length_b   1.000
_cell.length_c   1.000
_cell.angle_alpha   90.00
_cell.angle_beta   90.00
_cell.angle_gamma   90.00
#
_symmetry.space_group_name_H-M   'P 1'
#
loop_
_entity.id
_entity.type
_entity.pdbx_description
1 polymer ?
#
loop_
_entity_poly.entity_id
_entity_poly.type
_entity_poly.pdbx_seq_one_letter_code
_entity_poly.pdbx_strand_id
1 'polypeptide(L)'
;MCSSDLLMNRRHTADAARKAVRQAQEAGFGNVTVDLIFGVPGFGAATLARNLRETVALGVQHVSAYHLTVEPQTAFGRRMAQGRFSPVTEETSEEEFLTVHRTLRDAGFEHYEVSNYALPGRRAMHNSAYWSGDPYLGIGPAAHSFDGECRRWAVADIGRYLAGGDRYKSERLTERDRYNETVMTALRTAEGLDTKAIRSEEHTSELQSP
;
A
#
# COMPACT_ATOMS: atom_id res chain seq x y z
N MET A 1 9.20 -1.27 24.54
CA MET A 1 9.86 -1.38 23.22
C MET A 1 9.18 -2.54 22.51
N CYS A 2 8.50 -2.30 21.41
CA CYS A 2 7.84 -3.40 20.69
C CYS A 2 8.95 -4.19 19.99
N SER A 3 9.03 -5.52 20.20
CA SER A 3 10.09 -6.34 19.61
C SER A 3 10.06 -6.34 18.06
N SER A 4 8.92 -5.96 17.43
CA SER A 4 8.78 -5.73 15.98
C SER A 4 9.68 -4.63 15.46
N ASP A 5 9.78 -3.53 16.19
CA ASP A 5 10.55 -2.38 15.74
C ASP A 5 12.04 -2.75 15.65
N LEU A 6 12.52 -3.55 16.60
CA LEU A 6 13.88 -4.09 16.57
C LEU A 6 14.08 -5.12 15.45
N LEU A 7 13.12 -6.01 15.23
CA LEU A 7 13.20 -7.01 14.16
C LEU A 7 13.25 -6.34 12.78
N MET A 8 12.41 -5.31 12.56
CA MET A 8 12.31 -4.56 11.31
C MET A 8 13.32 -3.41 11.20
N ASN A 9 14.24 -3.27 12.18
CA ASN A 9 15.22 -2.18 12.24
C ASN A 9 14.58 -0.77 12.14
N ARG A 10 13.41 -0.60 12.79
CA ARG A 10 12.71 0.69 12.85
C ARG A 10 13.42 1.61 13.83
N ARG A 11 13.57 2.90 13.45
CA ARG A 11 14.27 3.91 14.27
C ARG A 11 13.38 4.57 15.31
N HIS A 12 12.07 4.44 15.20
CA HIS A 12 11.11 5.02 16.14
C HIS A 12 10.57 3.97 17.10
N THR A 13 10.11 4.41 18.25
CA THR A 13 9.42 3.58 19.26
C THR A 13 7.92 3.75 19.13
N ALA A 14 7.15 2.84 19.72
CA ALA A 14 5.68 2.96 19.78
C ALA A 14 5.23 4.27 20.47
N ASP A 15 5.98 4.74 21.49
CA ASP A 15 5.69 6.02 22.16
C ASP A 15 5.93 7.22 21.21
N ALA A 16 6.99 7.17 20.42
CA ALA A 16 7.27 8.20 19.42
C ALA A 16 6.17 8.25 18.35
N ALA A 17 5.68 7.09 17.89
CA ALA A 17 4.58 7.01 16.94
C ALA A 17 3.28 7.60 17.52
N ARG A 18 2.90 7.20 18.74
CA ARG A 18 1.73 7.76 19.44
C ARG A 18 1.83 9.28 19.62
N LYS A 19 3.02 9.78 20.01
CA LYS A 19 3.27 11.21 20.15
C LYS A 19 3.11 11.95 18.81
N ALA A 20 3.65 11.39 17.72
CA ALA A 20 3.54 11.99 16.39
C ALA A 20 2.08 12.13 15.93
N VAL A 21 1.26 11.08 16.14
CA VAL A 21 -0.19 11.13 15.83
C VAL A 21 -0.88 12.25 16.62
N ARG A 22 -0.66 12.32 17.94
CA ARG A 22 -1.25 13.39 18.78
C ARG A 22 -0.82 14.79 18.34
N GLN A 23 0.47 14.97 18.06
CA GLN A 23 0.99 16.25 17.58
C GLN A 23 0.38 16.66 16.23
N ALA A 24 0.16 15.72 15.31
CA ALA A 24 -0.51 16.00 14.06
C ALA A 24 -1.97 16.43 14.30
N GLN A 25 -2.69 15.74 15.18
CA GLN A 25 -4.07 16.08 15.55
C GLN A 25 -4.15 17.45 16.24
N GLU A 26 -3.26 17.76 17.18
CA GLU A 26 -3.15 19.05 17.87
C GLU A 26 -2.81 20.20 16.91
N ALA A 27 -2.03 19.90 15.84
CA ALA A 27 -1.73 20.85 14.78
C ALA A 27 -2.89 21.06 13.78
N GLY A 28 -4.04 20.38 13.99
CA GLY A 28 -5.24 20.56 13.18
C GLY A 28 -5.36 19.65 11.97
N PHE A 29 -4.50 18.62 11.82
CA PHE A 29 -4.67 17.63 10.77
C PHE A 29 -5.89 16.74 11.07
N GLY A 30 -6.94 16.89 10.27
CA GLY A 30 -8.22 16.19 10.45
C GLY A 30 -8.34 14.86 9.69
N ASN A 31 -7.29 14.43 8.99
CA ASN A 31 -7.21 13.13 8.31
C ASN A 31 -5.79 12.58 8.45
N VAL A 32 -5.59 11.74 9.47
CA VAL A 32 -4.29 11.16 9.82
C VAL A 32 -4.31 9.68 9.50
N THR A 33 -3.28 9.22 8.79
CA THR A 33 -3.08 7.81 8.45
C THR A 33 -2.06 7.17 9.39
N VAL A 34 -2.33 5.94 9.82
CA VAL A 34 -1.37 5.08 10.53
C VAL A 34 -1.14 3.81 9.72
N ASP A 35 0.13 3.48 9.50
CA ASP A 35 0.52 2.23 8.88
C ASP A 35 0.72 1.15 9.95
N LEU A 36 0.02 0.02 9.78
CA LEU A 36 0.13 -1.17 10.61
C LEU A 36 0.72 -2.31 9.78
N ILE A 37 1.74 -2.98 10.31
CA ILE A 37 2.31 -4.15 9.65
C ILE A 37 1.92 -5.40 10.45
N PHE A 38 1.35 -6.40 9.79
CA PHE A 38 1.00 -7.71 10.33
C PHE A 38 1.71 -8.83 9.56
N GLY A 39 1.51 -10.09 9.90
CA GLY A 39 2.26 -11.21 9.31
C GLY A 39 3.72 -11.25 9.76
N VAL A 40 4.03 -10.70 10.94
CA VAL A 40 5.41 -10.61 11.44
C VAL A 40 5.70 -11.81 12.34
N PRO A 41 6.67 -12.68 11.99
CA PRO A 41 7.00 -13.85 12.79
C PRO A 41 7.32 -13.50 14.25
N GLY A 42 6.79 -14.29 15.16
CA GLY A 42 7.01 -14.13 16.61
C GLY A 42 6.11 -13.11 17.30
N PHE A 43 5.19 -12.45 16.58
CA PHE A 43 4.30 -11.45 17.17
C PHE A 43 2.97 -12.00 17.66
N GLY A 44 2.39 -12.96 16.98
CA GLY A 44 1.17 -13.67 17.34
C GLY A 44 -0.08 -12.80 17.51
N ALA A 45 -1.23 -13.45 17.52
CA ALA A 45 -2.56 -12.83 17.54
C ALA A 45 -2.80 -11.83 18.68
N ALA A 46 -2.28 -12.09 19.87
CA ALA A 46 -2.46 -11.19 21.02
C ALA A 46 -1.76 -9.83 20.82
N THR A 47 -0.59 -9.83 20.20
CA THR A 47 0.15 -8.59 19.88
C THR A 47 -0.56 -7.81 18.80
N LEU A 48 -1.03 -8.48 17.73
CA LEU A 48 -1.81 -7.86 16.67
C LEU A 48 -3.09 -7.23 17.23
N ALA A 49 -3.86 -7.98 18.03
CA ALA A 49 -5.09 -7.47 18.63
C ALA A 49 -4.85 -6.25 19.54
N ARG A 50 -3.73 -6.21 20.28
CA ARG A 50 -3.36 -5.05 21.07
C ARG A 50 -3.02 -3.85 20.16
N ASN A 51 -2.21 -4.03 19.13
CA ASN A 51 -1.82 -2.97 18.20
C ASN A 51 -3.04 -2.38 17.49
N LEU A 52 -4.00 -3.21 17.08
CA LEU A 52 -5.25 -2.76 16.46
C LEU A 52 -6.09 -1.93 17.43
N ARG A 53 -6.27 -2.39 18.67
CA ARG A 53 -6.99 -1.61 19.70
C ARG A 53 -6.31 -0.27 19.97
N GLU A 54 -4.99 -0.23 20.08
CA GLU A 54 -4.23 1.01 20.25
C GLU A 54 -4.41 1.94 19.04
N THR A 55 -4.35 1.42 17.81
CA THR A 55 -4.54 2.19 16.58
C THR A 55 -5.94 2.82 16.54
N VAL A 56 -6.98 2.06 16.85
CA VAL A 56 -8.36 2.59 16.93
C VAL A 56 -8.48 3.65 18.03
N ALA A 57 -7.88 3.42 19.21
CA ALA A 57 -7.91 4.35 20.34
C ALA A 57 -7.17 5.67 20.08
N LEU A 58 -6.26 5.72 19.09
CA LEU A 58 -5.62 6.96 18.65
C LEU A 58 -6.58 7.92 17.92
N GLY A 59 -7.77 7.47 17.52
CA GLY A 59 -8.77 8.31 16.85
C GLY A 59 -8.33 8.75 15.45
N VAL A 60 -7.54 7.94 14.76
CA VAL A 60 -7.13 8.19 13.38
C VAL A 60 -8.28 7.91 12.41
N GLN A 61 -8.26 8.56 11.25
CA GLN A 61 -9.31 8.46 10.25
C GLN A 61 -9.02 7.41 9.18
N HIS A 62 -7.75 6.98 9.08
CA HIS A 62 -7.30 6.06 8.06
C HIS A 62 -6.24 5.12 8.63
N VAL A 63 -6.28 3.85 8.19
CA VAL A 63 -5.31 2.80 8.55
C VAL A 63 -4.90 2.07 7.30
N SER A 64 -3.59 2.03 7.03
CA SER A 64 -3.00 1.14 6.04
C SER A 64 -2.47 -0.11 6.75
N ALA A 65 -3.06 -1.27 6.51
CA ALA A 65 -2.66 -2.52 7.12
C ALA A 65 -1.95 -3.40 6.09
N TYR A 66 -0.62 -3.49 6.21
CA TYR A 66 0.21 -4.23 5.27
C TYR A 66 0.64 -5.57 5.85
N HIS A 67 0.45 -6.65 5.06
CA HIS A 67 1.10 -7.91 5.36
C HIS A 67 2.60 -7.80 5.08
N LEU A 68 3.45 -8.33 5.98
CA LEU A 68 4.89 -8.33 5.79
C LEU A 68 5.27 -9.19 4.58
N THR A 69 5.70 -8.55 3.51
CA THR A 69 6.26 -9.21 2.32
C THR A 69 7.77 -9.19 2.38
N VAL A 70 8.39 -10.33 2.07
CA VAL A 70 9.85 -10.49 2.13
C VAL A 70 10.44 -10.47 0.73
N GLU A 71 11.02 -9.34 0.37
CA GLU A 71 11.70 -9.18 -0.92
C GLU A 71 13.13 -9.77 -0.88
N PRO A 72 13.55 -10.53 -1.91
CA PRO A 72 14.83 -11.24 -1.93
C PRO A 72 16.07 -10.38 -1.65
N GLN A 73 16.06 -9.13 -2.13
CA GLN A 73 17.21 -8.21 -2.01
C GLN A 73 17.27 -7.48 -0.66
N THR A 74 16.27 -7.64 0.20
CA THR A 74 16.20 -7.00 1.51
C THR A 74 17.02 -7.75 2.57
N ALA A 75 17.19 -7.14 3.75
CA ALA A 75 17.81 -7.81 4.89
C ALA A 75 17.03 -9.08 5.32
N PHE A 76 15.70 -9.04 5.25
CA PHE A 76 14.86 -10.21 5.51
C PHE A 76 15.02 -11.28 4.44
N GLY A 77 15.05 -10.91 3.15
CA GLY A 77 15.27 -11.86 2.06
C GLY A 77 16.60 -12.59 2.19
N ARG A 78 17.68 -11.88 2.55
CA ARG A 78 18.98 -12.51 2.83
C ARG A 78 18.94 -13.45 4.02
N ARG A 79 18.25 -13.08 5.11
CA ARG A 79 18.08 -13.96 6.28
C ARG A 79 17.24 -15.19 5.96
N MET A 80 16.21 -15.03 5.14
CA MET A 80 15.36 -16.14 4.67
C MET A 80 16.17 -17.12 3.83
N ALA A 81 16.97 -16.65 2.87
CA ALA A 81 17.85 -17.47 2.05
C ALA A 81 18.90 -18.22 2.89
N GLN A 82 19.25 -17.72 4.08
CA GLN A 82 20.18 -18.36 5.03
C GLN A 82 19.47 -19.26 6.07
N GLY A 83 18.14 -19.47 5.95
CA GLY A 83 17.35 -20.22 6.94
C GLY A 83 17.25 -19.57 8.32
N ARG A 84 17.56 -18.26 8.44
CA ARG A 84 17.52 -17.51 9.71
C ARG A 84 16.24 -16.70 9.91
N PHE A 85 15.33 -16.77 8.96
CA PHE A 85 14.04 -16.10 8.99
C PHE A 85 13.04 -16.97 8.21
N SER A 86 11.90 -17.24 8.82
CA SER A 86 10.78 -17.89 8.16
C SER A 86 9.55 -16.99 8.26
N PRO A 87 8.86 -16.69 7.15
CA PRO A 87 7.56 -16.02 7.19
C PRO A 87 6.57 -16.79 8.06
N VAL A 88 5.49 -16.14 8.44
CA VAL A 88 4.34 -16.83 9.04
C VAL A 88 3.72 -17.79 8.01
N THR A 89 2.96 -18.78 8.48
CA THR A 89 2.25 -19.71 7.58
C THR A 89 1.09 -19.02 6.89
N GLU A 90 0.57 -19.62 5.82
CA GLU A 90 -0.59 -19.09 5.09
C GLU A 90 -1.83 -19.03 6.01
N GLU A 91 -2.04 -20.04 6.84
CA GLU A 91 -3.14 -20.07 7.81
C GLU A 91 -3.03 -18.92 8.82
N THR A 92 -1.81 -18.68 9.34
CA THR A 92 -1.59 -17.53 10.25
C THR A 92 -1.81 -16.21 9.55
N SER A 93 -1.36 -16.08 8.29
CA SER A 93 -1.57 -14.89 7.47
C SER A 93 -3.06 -14.60 7.28
N GLU A 94 -3.85 -15.62 6.96
CA GLU A 94 -5.30 -15.51 6.79
C GLU A 94 -6.00 -15.13 8.10
N GLU A 95 -5.67 -15.79 9.20
CA GLU A 95 -6.23 -15.49 10.52
C GLU A 95 -5.92 -14.05 10.95
N GLU A 96 -4.69 -13.59 10.75
CA GLU A 96 -4.29 -12.22 11.07
C GLU A 96 -4.99 -11.20 10.16
N PHE A 97 -5.10 -11.46 8.85
CA PHE A 97 -5.85 -10.63 7.92
C PHE A 97 -7.32 -10.51 8.33
N LEU A 98 -7.98 -11.62 8.65
CA LEU A 98 -9.37 -11.62 9.10
C LEU A 98 -9.53 -10.88 10.43
N THR A 99 -8.54 -10.96 11.32
CA THR A 99 -8.53 -10.21 12.58
C THR A 99 -8.43 -8.71 12.35
N VAL A 100 -7.54 -8.27 11.45
CA VAL A 100 -7.43 -6.87 11.02
C VAL A 100 -8.76 -6.40 10.43
N HIS A 101 -9.28 -7.15 9.48
CA HIS A 101 -10.52 -6.81 8.78
C HIS A 101 -11.70 -6.64 9.74
N ARG A 102 -11.96 -7.62 10.60
CA ARG A 102 -13.06 -7.58 11.56
C ARG A 102 -12.90 -6.43 12.54
N THR A 103 -11.72 -6.28 13.14
CA THR A 103 -11.49 -5.25 14.17
C THR A 103 -11.68 -3.83 13.61
N LEU A 104 -11.18 -3.54 12.42
CA LEU A 104 -11.32 -2.22 11.82
C LEU A 104 -12.75 -1.98 11.33
N ARG A 105 -13.42 -2.99 10.77
CA ARG A 105 -14.83 -2.91 10.40
C ARG A 105 -15.74 -2.65 11.61
N ASP A 106 -15.53 -3.36 12.70
CA ASP A 106 -16.28 -3.19 13.95
C ASP A 106 -16.04 -1.81 14.56
N ALA A 107 -14.88 -1.20 14.30
CA ALA A 107 -14.56 0.19 14.69
C ALA A 107 -15.10 1.25 13.71
N GLY A 108 -15.86 0.87 12.68
CA GLY A 108 -16.52 1.77 11.74
C GLY A 108 -15.71 2.15 10.51
N PHE A 109 -14.56 1.51 10.27
CA PHE A 109 -13.78 1.74 9.06
C PHE A 109 -14.36 0.94 7.88
N GLU A 110 -14.36 1.55 6.70
CA GLU A 110 -14.61 0.91 5.42
C GLU A 110 -13.30 0.29 4.89
N HIS A 111 -13.32 -0.98 4.50
CA HIS A 111 -12.23 -1.63 3.77
C HIS A 111 -12.41 -1.30 2.29
N TYR A 112 -11.75 -0.27 1.79
CA TYR A 112 -12.03 0.26 0.46
C TYR A 112 -11.05 -0.21 -0.64
N GLU A 113 -9.90 -0.78 -0.23
CA GLU A 113 -8.99 -1.51 -1.11
C GLU A 113 -8.14 -2.47 -0.28
N VAL A 114 -7.34 -3.31 -0.94
CA VAL A 114 -6.67 -4.49 -0.36
C VAL A 114 -6.00 -4.25 1.00
N SER A 115 -5.36 -3.10 1.19
CA SER A 115 -4.58 -2.81 2.40
C SER A 115 -5.12 -1.63 3.20
N ASN A 116 -6.07 -0.86 2.67
CA ASN A 116 -6.47 0.41 3.25
C ASN A 116 -7.90 0.41 3.80
N TYR A 117 -8.01 0.98 4.99
CA TYR A 117 -9.24 1.15 5.75
C TYR A 117 -9.42 2.62 6.10
N ALA A 118 -10.63 3.16 5.93
CA ALA A 118 -10.92 4.55 6.23
C ALA A 118 -12.28 4.71 6.89
N LEU A 119 -12.43 5.68 7.78
CA LEU A 119 -13.75 6.14 8.18
C LEU A 119 -14.50 6.72 6.97
N PRO A 120 -15.84 6.70 6.95
CA PRO A 120 -16.62 7.23 5.84
C PRO A 120 -16.20 8.64 5.43
N GLY A 121 -15.92 8.84 4.14
CA GLY A 121 -15.44 10.11 3.58
C GLY A 121 -14.00 10.49 3.95
N ARG A 122 -13.18 9.56 4.49
CA ARG A 122 -11.80 9.82 4.93
C ARG A 122 -10.76 8.97 4.18
N ARG A 123 -11.11 8.43 3.01
CA ARG A 123 -10.16 7.69 2.15
C ARG A 123 -8.95 8.56 1.80
N ALA A 124 -7.78 7.94 1.67
CA ALA A 124 -6.55 8.63 1.27
C ALA A 124 -6.62 8.97 -0.22
N MET A 125 -6.71 10.26 -0.54
CA MET A 125 -6.79 10.74 -1.94
C MET A 125 -5.60 10.27 -2.77
N HIS A 126 -4.40 10.35 -2.21
CA HIS A 126 -3.18 9.92 -2.89
C HIS A 126 -3.22 8.42 -3.26
N ASN A 127 -3.61 7.55 -2.32
CA ASN A 127 -3.71 6.11 -2.59
C ASN A 127 -4.84 5.81 -3.59
N SER A 128 -5.97 6.49 -3.48
CA SER A 128 -7.10 6.31 -4.40
C SER A 128 -6.75 6.68 -5.84
N ALA A 129 -5.93 7.72 -6.04
CA ALA A 129 -5.49 8.16 -7.37
C ALA A 129 -4.69 7.08 -8.14
N TYR A 130 -3.95 6.21 -7.44
CA TYR A 130 -3.27 5.09 -8.10
C TYR A 130 -4.24 4.01 -8.60
N TRP A 131 -5.38 3.86 -7.95
CA TRP A 131 -6.40 2.87 -8.33
C TRP A 131 -7.34 3.37 -9.42
N SER A 132 -7.56 4.70 -9.51
CA SER A 132 -8.39 5.32 -10.55
C SER A 132 -7.67 5.52 -11.88
N GLY A 133 -6.34 5.30 -11.93
CA GLY A 133 -5.55 5.56 -13.13
C GLY A 133 -5.33 7.04 -13.42
N ASP A 134 -5.47 7.91 -12.43
CA ASP A 134 -5.21 9.33 -12.57
C ASP A 134 -3.74 9.62 -12.88
N PRO A 135 -3.45 10.63 -13.73
CA PRO A 135 -2.08 11.08 -13.95
C PRO A 135 -1.40 11.54 -12.67
N TYR A 136 -0.12 11.21 -12.51
CA TYR A 136 0.68 11.62 -11.37
C TYR A 136 2.13 11.92 -11.73
N LEU A 137 2.76 12.81 -10.97
CA LEU A 137 4.16 13.19 -11.11
C LEU A 137 4.98 12.66 -9.94
N GLY A 138 5.93 11.78 -10.24
CA GLY A 138 6.93 11.30 -9.30
C GLY A 138 8.18 12.17 -9.29
N ILE A 139 8.66 12.53 -8.11
CA ILE A 139 9.85 13.35 -7.91
C ILE A 139 10.87 12.58 -7.08
N GLY A 140 12.09 12.44 -7.59
CA GLY A 140 13.20 11.77 -6.91
C GLY A 140 13.70 10.50 -7.59
N PRO A 141 14.76 9.87 -7.05
CA PRO A 141 15.28 8.59 -7.53
C PRO A 141 14.22 7.49 -7.39
N ALA A 142 14.14 6.62 -8.38
CA ALA A 142 13.15 5.55 -8.48
C ALA A 142 11.68 6.02 -8.56
N ALA A 143 11.39 7.31 -8.55
CA ALA A 143 10.02 7.80 -8.61
C ALA A 143 9.40 7.56 -9.99
N HIS A 144 8.15 7.13 -10.00
CA HIS A 144 7.36 6.89 -11.19
C HIS A 144 6.42 8.07 -11.45
N SER A 145 6.18 8.36 -12.73
CA SER A 145 5.17 9.30 -13.21
C SER A 145 4.29 8.62 -14.24
N PHE A 146 3.06 9.07 -14.36
CA PHE A 146 2.12 8.60 -15.36
C PHE A 146 1.31 9.79 -15.90
N ASP A 147 1.14 9.88 -17.19
CA ASP A 147 0.43 11.00 -17.87
C ASP A 147 -0.92 10.57 -18.47
N GLY A 148 -1.34 9.33 -18.25
CA GLY A 148 -2.53 8.72 -18.84
C GLY A 148 -2.22 7.78 -20.02
N GLU A 149 -1.05 7.90 -20.66
CA GLU A 149 -0.60 7.05 -21.77
C GLU A 149 0.77 6.44 -21.54
N CYS A 150 1.68 7.23 -20.99
CA CYS A 150 3.07 6.86 -20.81
C CYS A 150 3.41 6.78 -19.32
N ARG A 151 4.11 5.73 -18.95
CA ARG A 151 4.76 5.61 -17.65
C ARG A 151 6.22 5.99 -17.78
N ARG A 152 6.71 6.78 -16.85
CA ARG A 152 8.10 7.21 -16.77
C ARG A 152 8.64 7.02 -15.38
N TRP A 153 9.86 6.53 -15.22
CA TRP A 153 10.50 6.38 -13.91
C TRP A 153 11.94 6.83 -13.94
N ALA A 154 12.38 7.40 -12.80
CA ALA A 154 13.74 7.81 -12.59
C ALA A 154 14.63 6.62 -12.24
N VAL A 155 15.94 6.71 -12.52
CA VAL A 155 16.92 5.73 -12.05
C VAL A 155 16.92 5.68 -10.51
N ALA A 156 17.07 4.46 -9.95
CA ALA A 156 17.07 4.27 -8.49
C ALA A 156 18.37 4.76 -7.82
N ASP A 157 19.46 4.89 -8.56
CA ASP A 157 20.75 5.34 -8.06
C ASP A 157 20.76 6.85 -7.82
N ILE A 158 21.02 7.27 -6.58
CA ILE A 158 21.01 8.68 -6.17
C ILE A 158 22.10 9.47 -6.90
N GLY A 159 23.31 8.91 -7.02
CA GLY A 159 24.43 9.57 -7.68
C GLY A 159 24.14 9.85 -9.16
N ARG A 160 23.61 8.86 -9.86
CA ARG A 160 23.18 9.02 -11.28
C ARG A 160 22.01 10.00 -11.41
N TYR A 161 21.05 9.96 -10.46
CA TYR A 161 19.94 10.91 -10.48
C TYR A 161 20.41 12.35 -10.31
N LEU A 162 21.34 12.61 -9.39
CA LEU A 162 21.91 13.95 -9.15
C LEU A 162 22.84 14.42 -10.28
N ALA A 163 23.57 13.52 -10.92
CA ALA A 163 24.47 13.85 -12.02
C ALA A 163 23.70 14.36 -13.28
N GLY A 164 22.40 14.13 -13.35
CA GLY A 164 21.60 14.53 -14.53
C GLY A 164 21.80 13.58 -15.71
N GLY A 165 21.58 14.09 -16.92
CA GLY A 165 21.68 13.29 -18.15
C GLY A 165 20.53 12.31 -18.31
N ASP A 166 20.79 11.10 -18.85
CA ASP A 166 19.78 10.06 -19.11
C ASP A 166 19.43 9.31 -17.81
N ARG A 167 18.61 9.96 -16.99
CA ARG A 167 18.17 9.49 -15.68
C ARG A 167 16.75 8.95 -15.65
N TYR A 168 16.06 8.92 -16.78
CA TYR A 168 14.69 8.44 -16.87
C TYR A 168 14.57 7.31 -17.90
N LYS A 169 13.66 6.40 -17.62
CA LYS A 169 13.15 5.43 -18.57
C LYS A 169 11.66 5.67 -18.74
N SER A 170 11.11 5.29 -19.89
CA SER A 170 9.67 5.41 -20.15
C SER A 170 9.19 4.23 -20.98
N GLU A 171 7.91 3.95 -20.87
CA GLU A 171 7.15 3.02 -21.68
C GLU A 171 5.81 3.65 -22.06
N ARG A 172 5.33 3.39 -23.26
CA ARG A 172 3.96 3.73 -23.65
C ARG A 172 3.10 2.50 -23.47
N LEU A 173 2.01 2.66 -22.74
CA LEU A 173 1.07 1.57 -22.49
C LEU A 173 0.26 1.31 -23.77
N THR A 174 0.20 0.03 -24.15
CA THR A 174 -0.71 -0.43 -25.20
C THR A 174 -2.15 -0.46 -24.67
N GLU A 175 -3.13 -0.59 -25.55
CA GLU A 175 -4.52 -0.80 -25.16
C GLU A 175 -4.69 -2.04 -24.28
N ARG A 176 -3.97 -3.12 -24.62
CA ARG A 176 -3.96 -4.34 -23.83
C ARG A 176 -3.36 -4.14 -22.44
N ASP A 177 -2.31 -3.33 -22.31
CA ASP A 177 -1.71 -3.02 -21.01
C ASP A 177 -2.71 -2.25 -20.15
N ARG A 178 -3.36 -1.22 -20.71
CA ARG A 178 -4.41 -0.44 -20.04
C ARG A 178 -5.58 -1.31 -19.60
N TYR A 179 -6.06 -2.19 -20.48
CA TYR A 179 -7.12 -3.15 -20.15
C TYR A 179 -6.73 -4.03 -18.95
N ASN A 180 -5.56 -4.66 -19.01
CA ASN A 180 -5.06 -5.52 -17.95
C ASN A 180 -4.89 -4.77 -16.62
N GLU A 181 -4.37 -3.55 -16.66
CA GLU A 181 -4.21 -2.70 -15.48
C GLU A 181 -5.57 -2.31 -14.90
N THR A 182 -6.53 -1.92 -15.73
CA THR A 182 -7.90 -1.59 -15.30
C THR A 182 -8.55 -2.77 -14.58
N VAL A 183 -8.47 -3.98 -15.16
CA VAL A 183 -9.00 -5.19 -14.50
C VAL A 183 -8.27 -5.45 -13.19
N MET A 184 -6.95 -5.41 -13.18
CA MET A 184 -6.13 -5.70 -12.02
C MET A 184 -6.37 -4.70 -10.87
N THR A 185 -6.47 -3.42 -11.17
CA THR A 185 -6.71 -2.38 -10.16
C THR A 185 -8.15 -2.42 -9.64
N ALA A 186 -9.14 -2.55 -10.52
CA ALA A 186 -10.54 -2.61 -10.14
C ALA A 186 -10.86 -3.79 -9.21
N LEU A 187 -10.27 -4.97 -9.45
CA LEU A 187 -10.44 -6.14 -8.59
C LEU A 187 -9.79 -5.99 -7.19
N ARG A 188 -9.01 -4.94 -6.97
CA ARG A 188 -8.37 -4.65 -5.68
C ARG A 188 -9.11 -3.59 -4.87
N THR A 189 -10.16 -3.00 -5.41
CA THR A 189 -10.97 -1.97 -4.75
C THR A 189 -12.37 -2.45 -4.43
N ALA A 190 -13.02 -1.81 -3.47
CA ALA A 190 -14.39 -2.15 -3.06
C ALA A 190 -15.43 -1.83 -4.15
N GLU A 191 -15.11 -0.92 -5.06
CA GLU A 191 -15.94 -0.56 -6.21
C GLU A 191 -16.05 -1.72 -7.22
N GLY A 192 -14.97 -2.51 -7.33
CA GLY A 192 -14.91 -3.63 -8.27
C GLY A 192 -14.84 -3.20 -9.72
N LEU A 193 -15.09 -4.17 -10.63
CA LEU A 193 -14.95 -4.00 -12.06
C LEU A 193 -16.29 -3.64 -12.72
N ASP A 194 -16.35 -2.51 -13.42
CA ASP A 194 -17.49 -2.20 -14.30
C ASP A 194 -17.40 -2.98 -15.62
N THR A 195 -18.05 -4.14 -15.65
CA THR A 195 -18.06 -5.02 -16.82
C THR A 195 -18.78 -4.41 -18.04
N LYS A 196 -19.60 -3.37 -17.86
CA LYS A 196 -20.26 -2.70 -19.00
C LYS A 196 -19.29 -1.74 -19.68
N ALA A 197 -18.50 -0.99 -18.90
CA ALA A 197 -17.47 -0.10 -19.43
C ALA A 197 -16.45 -0.90 -20.26
N ILE A 198 -15.99 -2.03 -19.74
CA ILE A 198 -15.00 -2.88 -20.44
C ILE A 198 -15.55 -3.44 -21.76
N ARG A 199 -16.77 -3.94 -21.79
CA ARG A 199 -17.36 -4.47 -23.03
C ARG A 199 -17.54 -3.40 -24.11
N SER A 200 -17.75 -2.15 -23.74
CA SER A 200 -17.83 -1.05 -24.70
C SER A 200 -16.48 -0.72 -25.35
N GLU A 201 -15.38 -0.90 -24.61
CA GLU A 201 -14.02 -0.71 -25.13
C GLU A 201 -13.60 -1.86 -26.06
N GLU A 202 -13.96 -3.11 -25.76
CA GLU A 202 -13.73 -4.27 -26.62
C GLU A 202 -14.44 -4.10 -27.98
N HIS A 203 -15.69 -3.68 -28.00
CA HIS A 203 -16.44 -3.44 -29.24
C HIS A 203 -15.86 -2.28 -30.08
N THR A 204 -15.25 -1.29 -29.45
CA THR A 204 -14.63 -0.18 -30.18
C THR A 204 -13.32 -0.60 -30.83
N SER A 205 -12.56 -1.49 -30.23
CA SER A 205 -11.31 -2.03 -30.76
C SER A 205 -11.52 -3.03 -31.91
N GLU A 206 -12.58 -3.84 -31.87
CA GLU A 206 -12.93 -4.75 -32.98
C GLU A 206 -13.37 -4.01 -34.24
N LEU A 207 -13.99 -2.83 -34.12
CA LEU A 207 -14.41 -2.00 -35.25
C LEU A 207 -13.27 -1.22 -35.90
N GLN A 208 -12.08 -1.17 -35.29
CA GLN A 208 -10.90 -0.47 -35.79
C GLN A 208 -9.82 -1.41 -36.37
N SER A 209 -10.07 -2.72 -36.40
CA SER A 209 -9.21 -3.67 -37.12
C SER A 209 -9.54 -3.61 -38.61
N PRO A 210 -8.56 -3.32 -39.49
CA PRO A 210 -8.76 -3.22 -40.94
C PRO A 210 -9.07 -4.57 -41.59
#